data_6fc829042c5e79d68e11d903b573a83f
#
_entry.id   6fc829042c5e79d68e11d903b573a83f
#
_cell.length_a   1.000
_cell.length_b   1.000
_cell.length_c   1.000
_cell.angle_alpha   90.00
_cell.angle_beta   90.00
_cell.angle_gamma   90.00
#
_symmetry.space_group_name_H-M   'P 1'
#
loop_
_entity.id
_entity.type
_entity.pdbx_description
1 polymer ?
#
loop_
_entity_poly.entity_id
_entity_poly.type
_entity_poly.pdbx_seq_one_letter_code
_entity_poly.pdbx_strand_id
1 'polypeptide(L)'
;VYSIEESANGNLWIAMRNELICLSFDADGMVGGMRTYQRRMVIGSQYFGYGQSSANNADGITFGFNTGFVSFPDLLPASESNPFRPMITDILVDGMPISLMKEDERNDVSPLLPPYTETLTLAPMQRELTLRYSSFNYNSETCPRFSYRLEGYDDDWMYPDASQSEVVYSN
;
A
#
# COMPACT_ATOMS: atom_id res chain seq x y z
N VAL A 1 16.88 3.72 -12.06
CA VAL A 1 17.20 2.30 -12.11
C VAL A 1 18.62 2.13 -11.59
N TYR A 2 18.87 1.18 -10.71
CA TYR A 2 20.19 0.86 -10.15
C TYR A 2 20.75 -0.45 -10.67
N SER A 3 19.91 -1.45 -10.81
CA SER A 3 20.26 -2.73 -11.44
C SER A 3 19.05 -3.35 -12.15
N ILE A 4 19.34 -4.15 -13.14
CA ILE A 4 18.36 -4.91 -13.92
C ILE A 4 18.91 -6.33 -14.04
N GLU A 5 18.07 -7.33 -13.82
CA GLU A 5 18.41 -8.74 -13.91
C GLU A 5 17.30 -9.49 -14.61
N GLU A 6 17.67 -10.34 -15.57
CA GLU A 6 16.75 -11.26 -16.20
C GLU A 6 16.76 -12.61 -15.46
N SER A 7 15.63 -13.09 -15.11
CA SER A 7 15.49 -14.34 -14.41
C SER A 7 15.50 -15.56 -15.33
N ALA A 8 15.69 -16.74 -14.76
CA ALA A 8 15.66 -17.99 -15.51
C ALA A 8 14.30 -18.25 -16.22
N ASN A 9 13.23 -17.66 -15.73
CA ASN A 9 11.89 -17.73 -16.29
C ASN A 9 11.60 -16.61 -17.32
N GLY A 10 12.59 -15.79 -17.68
CA GLY A 10 12.45 -14.69 -18.63
C GLY A 10 11.76 -13.45 -18.07
N ASN A 11 11.56 -13.36 -16.74
CA ASN A 11 11.08 -12.14 -16.12
C ASN A 11 12.21 -11.14 -15.97
N LEU A 12 11.89 -9.86 -16.09
CA LEU A 12 12.84 -8.78 -15.88
C LEU A 12 12.64 -8.11 -14.53
N TRP A 13 13.65 -8.18 -13.69
CA TRP A 13 13.64 -7.58 -12.37
C TRP A 13 14.46 -6.29 -12.35
N ILE A 14 13.87 -5.22 -11.84
CA ILE A 14 14.43 -3.88 -11.90
C ILE A 14 14.49 -3.31 -10.49
N ALA A 15 15.69 -3.06 -9.97
CA ALA A 15 15.87 -2.39 -8.70
C ALA A 15 15.89 -0.87 -8.88
N MET A 16 15.00 -0.20 -8.16
CA MET A 16 14.92 1.25 -8.09
C MET A 16 15.14 1.71 -6.64
N ARG A 17 15.24 3.01 -6.42
CA ARG A 17 15.56 3.55 -5.10
C ARG A 17 14.57 3.12 -4.02
N ASN A 18 13.30 3.10 -4.34
CA ASN A 18 12.23 2.88 -3.37
C ASN A 18 11.43 1.59 -3.63
N GLU A 19 11.73 0.88 -4.70
CA GLU A 19 10.95 -0.27 -5.14
C GLU A 19 11.79 -1.25 -5.94
N LEU A 20 11.32 -2.48 -5.99
CA LEU A 20 11.76 -3.53 -6.89
C LEU A 20 10.59 -3.87 -7.81
N ILE A 21 10.81 -3.84 -9.11
CA ILE A 21 9.78 -4.13 -10.11
C ILE A 21 10.11 -5.44 -10.78
N CYS A 22 9.10 -6.28 -10.97
CA CYS A 22 9.16 -7.48 -11.80
C CYS A 22 8.22 -7.33 -12.98
N LEU A 23 8.75 -7.46 -14.17
CA LEU A 23 7.99 -7.51 -15.43
C LEU A 23 7.97 -8.93 -15.95
N SER A 24 6.80 -9.43 -16.30
CA SER A 24 6.62 -10.66 -17.06
C SER A 24 6.24 -10.35 -18.50
N PHE A 25 6.65 -11.22 -19.41
CA PHE A 25 6.39 -11.04 -20.84
C PHE A 25 5.53 -12.19 -21.35
N ASP A 26 4.67 -11.88 -22.31
CA ASP A 26 3.88 -12.88 -23.04
C ASP A 26 4.70 -13.51 -24.17
N ALA A 27 4.08 -14.44 -24.93
CA ALA A 27 4.71 -15.15 -26.01
C ALA A 27 5.15 -14.25 -27.19
N ASP A 28 4.56 -13.06 -27.30
CA ASP A 28 4.88 -12.06 -28.32
C ASP A 28 5.95 -11.06 -27.85
N GLY A 29 6.48 -11.25 -26.64
CA GLY A 29 7.48 -10.38 -26.02
C GLY A 29 6.93 -9.05 -25.48
N MET A 30 5.62 -8.92 -25.39
CA MET A 30 4.98 -7.76 -24.79
C MET A 30 4.86 -7.92 -23.27
N VAL A 31 4.81 -6.81 -22.55
CA VAL A 31 4.66 -6.85 -21.09
C VAL A 31 3.26 -7.41 -20.75
N GLY A 32 3.24 -8.64 -20.28
CA GLY A 32 2.03 -9.37 -19.88
C GLY A 32 1.64 -9.08 -18.43
N GLY A 33 2.59 -8.65 -17.59
CA GLY A 33 2.33 -8.31 -16.20
C GLY A 33 3.44 -7.49 -15.58
N MET A 34 3.07 -6.72 -14.56
CA MET A 34 4.00 -5.94 -13.74
C MET A 34 3.66 -6.08 -12.28
N ARG A 35 4.67 -6.31 -11.46
CA ARG A 35 4.56 -6.27 -10.00
C ARG A 35 5.59 -5.34 -9.41
N THR A 36 5.17 -4.62 -8.39
CA THR A 36 6.03 -3.68 -7.68
C THR A 36 6.07 -4.08 -6.21
N TYR A 37 7.29 -4.22 -5.71
CA TYR A 37 7.55 -4.51 -4.30
C TYR A 37 8.16 -3.26 -3.67
N GLN A 38 7.53 -2.74 -2.65
CA GLN A 38 8.07 -1.59 -1.94
C GLN A 38 9.37 -1.96 -1.23
N ARG A 39 10.38 -1.10 -1.33
CA ARG A 39 11.67 -1.27 -0.70
C ARG A 39 11.57 -1.70 0.77
N ARG A 40 10.69 -1.08 1.55
CA ARG A 40 10.49 -1.39 2.97
C ARG A 40 10.12 -2.84 3.23
N MET A 41 9.40 -3.46 2.31
CA MET A 41 8.98 -4.86 2.43
C MET A 41 10.10 -5.82 2.06
N VAL A 42 11.00 -5.41 1.19
CA VAL A 42 12.08 -6.26 0.67
C VAL A 42 13.34 -6.15 1.55
N ILE A 43 13.77 -4.95 1.85
CA ILE A 43 15.04 -4.68 2.56
C ILE A 43 14.90 -3.73 3.75
N GLY A 44 13.66 -3.49 4.24
CA GLY A 44 13.41 -2.64 5.40
C GLY A 44 13.82 -1.19 5.17
N SER A 45 14.57 -0.62 6.08
CA SER A 45 15.06 0.76 6.02
C SER A 45 16.27 0.95 5.09
N GLN A 46 16.85 -0.12 4.56
CA GLN A 46 17.99 -0.10 3.66
C GLN A 46 17.61 0.45 2.28
N TYR A 47 18.56 0.64 1.38
CA TYR A 47 18.29 1.15 0.03
C TYR A 47 19.15 0.46 -1.03
N PHE A 48 18.59 0.31 -2.22
CA PHE A 48 19.33 0.00 -3.41
C PHE A 48 20.10 1.23 -3.87
N GLY A 49 21.33 1.06 -4.33
CA GLY A 49 22.18 2.17 -4.73
C GLY A 49 23.06 1.83 -5.93
N TYR A 50 23.76 2.85 -6.43
CA TYR A 50 24.68 2.69 -7.53
C TYR A 50 25.85 1.75 -7.18
N GLY A 51 26.27 0.94 -8.15
CA GLY A 51 27.40 0.03 -7.99
C GLY A 51 27.08 -1.26 -7.23
N GLN A 52 25.81 -1.48 -6.88
CA GLN A 52 25.39 -2.73 -6.29
C GLN A 52 25.02 -3.73 -7.39
N SER A 53 25.49 -4.95 -7.23
CA SER A 53 25.33 -6.00 -8.22
C SER A 53 24.01 -6.74 -8.03
N SER A 54 23.51 -7.28 -9.13
CA SER A 54 22.48 -8.31 -9.15
C SER A 54 23.06 -9.60 -9.73
N ALA A 55 22.45 -10.70 -9.42
CA ALA A 55 22.83 -12.00 -9.96
C ALA A 55 21.60 -12.89 -10.11
N ASN A 56 21.55 -13.60 -11.22
CA ASN A 56 20.61 -14.70 -11.43
C ASN A 56 21.36 -16.02 -11.20
N ASN A 57 20.81 -16.89 -10.39
CA ASN A 57 21.34 -18.22 -10.12
C ASN A 57 20.22 -19.24 -10.10
N ALA A 58 20.58 -20.52 -9.97
CA ALA A 58 19.61 -21.62 -10.01
C ALA A 58 18.55 -21.55 -8.88
N ASP A 59 18.86 -20.84 -7.78
CA ASP A 59 17.99 -20.75 -6.61
C ASP A 59 17.11 -19.48 -6.64
N GLY A 60 17.33 -18.56 -7.62
CA GLY A 60 16.56 -17.34 -7.75
C GLY A 60 17.40 -16.11 -8.10
N ILE A 61 16.87 -14.95 -7.77
CA ILE A 61 17.46 -13.65 -8.06
C ILE A 61 17.99 -12.99 -6.79
N THR A 62 19.14 -12.41 -6.88
CA THR A 62 19.81 -11.74 -5.78
C THR A 62 20.09 -10.30 -6.15
N PHE A 63 19.75 -9.37 -5.26
CA PHE A 63 20.10 -7.95 -5.36
C PHE A 63 20.93 -7.50 -4.18
N GLY A 64 22.00 -6.78 -4.46
CA GLY A 64 22.78 -6.08 -3.45
C GLY A 64 22.09 -4.80 -2.98
N PHE A 65 22.31 -4.42 -1.73
CA PHE A 65 21.94 -3.15 -1.16
C PHE A 65 23.05 -2.62 -0.24
N ASN A 66 22.90 -1.44 0.33
CA ASN A 66 23.99 -0.75 1.03
C ASN A 66 24.69 -1.53 2.15
N THR A 67 24.05 -2.50 2.77
CA THR A 67 24.60 -3.27 3.90
C THR A 67 24.57 -4.79 3.71
N GLY A 68 24.14 -5.27 2.52
CA GLY A 68 24.02 -6.70 2.29
C GLY A 68 23.41 -7.04 0.94
N PHE A 69 22.72 -8.16 0.90
CA PHE A 69 21.98 -8.61 -0.27
C PHE A 69 20.65 -9.24 0.15
N VAL A 70 19.70 -9.26 -0.76
CA VAL A 70 18.44 -9.99 -0.65
C VAL A 70 18.35 -10.98 -1.81
N SER A 71 17.97 -12.21 -1.51
CA SER A 71 17.72 -13.26 -2.49
C SER A 71 16.33 -13.81 -2.33
N PHE A 72 15.65 -14.06 -3.43
CA PHE A 72 14.31 -14.63 -3.44
C PHE A 72 14.12 -15.49 -4.70
N PRO A 73 13.26 -16.53 -4.62
CA PRO A 73 12.98 -17.37 -5.77
C PRO A 73 12.32 -16.55 -6.87
N ASP A 74 12.68 -16.86 -8.13
CA ASP A 74 12.05 -16.28 -9.31
C ASP A 74 10.65 -16.87 -9.57
N LEU A 75 9.87 -16.91 -8.54
CA LEU A 75 8.46 -17.26 -8.65
C LEU A 75 7.68 -15.98 -8.46
N LEU A 76 7.04 -15.52 -9.53
CA LEU A 76 5.93 -14.60 -9.34
C LEU A 76 4.90 -15.38 -8.52
N PRO A 77 4.69 -15.04 -7.24
CA PRO A 77 3.64 -15.69 -6.48
C PRO A 77 2.37 -15.52 -7.28
N ALA A 78 1.64 -16.61 -7.49
CA ALA A 78 0.36 -16.57 -8.14
C ALA A 78 -0.44 -15.44 -7.51
N SER A 79 -1.05 -14.60 -8.33
CA SER A 79 -1.97 -13.57 -7.84
C SER A 79 -3.12 -14.31 -7.17
N GLU A 80 -2.95 -14.69 -5.92
CA GLU A 80 -4.09 -14.97 -5.09
C GLU A 80 -4.81 -13.63 -4.98
N SER A 81 -5.78 -13.45 -5.85
CA SER A 81 -6.75 -12.39 -5.79
C SER A 81 -7.68 -12.65 -4.60
N ASN A 82 -7.10 -12.61 -3.41
CA ASN A 82 -7.90 -12.44 -2.22
C ASN A 82 -8.22 -10.93 -2.18
N PRO A 83 -9.44 -10.52 -2.53
CA PRO A 83 -9.77 -9.11 -2.54
C PRO A 83 -9.71 -8.62 -1.10
N PHE A 84 -8.62 -7.94 -0.76
CA PHE A 84 -8.52 -7.28 0.53
C PHE A 84 -9.65 -6.27 0.61
N ARG A 85 -10.49 -6.40 1.63
CA ARG A 85 -11.55 -5.43 1.88
C ARG A 85 -10.98 -4.27 2.68
N PRO A 86 -11.05 -3.04 2.17
CA PRO A 86 -10.70 -1.88 2.97
C PRO A 86 -11.68 -1.76 4.14
N MET A 87 -11.17 -1.38 5.29
CA MET A 87 -11.95 -1.13 6.49
C MET A 87 -11.54 0.22 7.07
N ILE A 88 -12.51 0.99 7.52
CA ILE A 88 -12.25 2.18 8.32
C ILE A 88 -11.85 1.71 9.72
N THR A 89 -10.67 2.09 10.14
CA THR A 89 -10.06 1.66 11.41
C THR A 89 -10.23 2.69 12.51
N ASP A 90 -10.32 3.97 12.15
CA ASP A 90 -10.53 5.05 13.09
C ASP A 90 -11.21 6.25 12.39
N ILE A 91 -11.92 7.03 13.18
CA ILE A 91 -12.59 8.25 12.75
C ILE A 91 -12.22 9.35 13.74
N LEU A 92 -11.72 10.47 13.22
CA LEU A 92 -11.40 11.63 14.04
C LEU A 92 -12.30 12.80 13.61
N VAL A 93 -12.79 13.53 14.59
CA VAL A 93 -13.53 14.78 14.39
C VAL A 93 -12.73 15.90 15.05
N ASP A 94 -12.37 16.92 14.28
CA ASP A 94 -11.48 18.02 14.70
C ASP A 94 -10.18 17.49 15.38
N GLY A 95 -9.61 16.42 14.81
CA GLY A 95 -8.39 15.78 15.31
C GLY A 95 -8.58 14.86 16.52
N MET A 96 -9.80 14.76 17.09
CA MET A 96 -10.10 13.90 18.23
C MET A 96 -10.68 12.56 17.75
N PRO A 97 -10.03 11.40 18.04
CA PRO A 97 -10.61 10.11 17.77
C PRO A 97 -11.95 9.92 18.50
N ILE A 98 -12.98 9.46 17.79
CA ILE A 98 -14.30 9.23 18.39
C ILE A 98 -14.26 8.19 19.51
N SER A 99 -13.30 7.26 19.47
CA SER A 99 -13.06 6.27 20.51
C SER A 99 -12.61 6.86 21.86
N LEU A 100 -12.05 8.08 21.84
CA LEU A 100 -11.57 8.80 23.02
C LEU A 100 -12.56 9.88 23.51
N MET A 101 -13.62 10.12 22.77
CA MET A 101 -14.69 11.05 23.19
C MET A 101 -15.45 10.48 24.40
N LYS A 102 -16.03 11.36 25.19
CA LYS A 102 -16.99 10.96 26.22
C LYS A 102 -18.20 10.31 25.58
N GLU A 103 -18.83 9.41 26.28
CA GLU A 103 -19.92 8.58 25.73
C GLU A 103 -21.07 9.41 25.15
N ASP A 104 -21.47 10.47 25.85
CA ASP A 104 -22.54 11.36 25.41
C ASP A 104 -22.14 12.09 24.11
N GLU A 105 -20.95 12.70 24.08
CA GLU A 105 -20.41 13.39 22.90
C GLU A 105 -20.21 12.44 21.72
N ARG A 106 -19.73 11.25 21.98
CA ARG A 106 -19.54 10.22 20.97
C ARG A 106 -20.88 9.76 20.39
N ASN A 107 -21.89 9.53 21.20
CA ASN A 107 -23.21 9.06 20.76
C ASN A 107 -23.92 10.10 19.87
N ASP A 108 -23.64 11.39 20.07
CA ASP A 108 -24.11 12.46 19.18
C ASP A 108 -23.45 12.38 17.78
N VAL A 109 -22.20 11.94 17.71
CA VAL A 109 -21.45 11.76 16.45
C VAL A 109 -21.75 10.41 15.81
N SER A 110 -21.61 9.34 16.57
CA SER A 110 -21.89 7.97 16.15
C SER A 110 -22.13 7.06 17.36
N PRO A 111 -23.20 6.28 17.39
CA PRO A 111 -23.45 5.31 18.46
C PRO A 111 -22.49 4.11 18.41
N LEU A 112 -21.88 3.85 17.26
CA LEU A 112 -21.00 2.72 17.05
C LEU A 112 -19.59 3.20 16.70
N LEU A 113 -18.58 2.45 17.13
CA LEU A 113 -17.18 2.67 16.77
C LEU A 113 -16.81 1.94 15.46
N PRO A 114 -15.80 2.41 14.71
CA PRO A 114 -15.27 1.68 13.57
C PRO A 114 -14.86 0.23 13.96
N PRO A 115 -15.05 -0.74 13.09
CA PRO A 115 -15.55 -0.64 11.71
C PRO A 115 -17.08 -0.71 11.57
N TYR A 116 -17.83 -0.61 12.66
CA TYR A 116 -19.30 -0.80 12.70
C TYR A 116 -20.08 0.52 12.55
N THR A 117 -19.39 1.64 12.37
CA THR A 117 -20.03 2.94 12.15
C THR A 117 -20.67 2.98 10.76
N GLU A 118 -21.99 3.12 10.71
CA GLU A 118 -22.75 3.23 9.46
C GLU A 118 -23.11 4.70 9.13
N THR A 119 -23.27 5.51 10.15
CA THR A 119 -23.67 6.91 10.00
C THR A 119 -22.88 7.79 10.96
N LEU A 120 -22.47 8.94 10.47
CA LEU A 120 -21.84 10.00 11.25
C LEU A 120 -22.72 11.25 11.20
N THR A 121 -22.93 11.86 12.35
CA THR A 121 -23.59 13.15 12.46
C THR A 121 -22.56 14.19 12.95
N LEU A 122 -22.27 15.19 12.12
CA LEU A 122 -21.36 16.27 12.49
C LEU A 122 -22.15 17.51 12.87
N ALA A 123 -21.78 18.12 14.00
CA ALA A 123 -22.34 19.39 14.40
C ALA A 123 -21.79 20.53 13.52
N PRO A 124 -22.53 21.66 13.35
CA PRO A 124 -22.10 22.77 12.50
C PRO A 124 -20.75 23.40 12.88
N MET A 125 -20.27 23.16 14.10
CA MET A 125 -18.99 23.67 14.60
C MET A 125 -17.83 22.72 14.31
N GLN A 126 -18.11 21.45 13.96
CA GLN A 126 -17.11 20.44 13.61
C GLN A 126 -16.73 20.60 12.14
N ARG A 127 -15.46 20.88 11.90
CA ARG A 127 -14.99 21.31 10.58
C ARG A 127 -14.06 20.34 9.89
N GLU A 128 -13.52 19.38 10.63
CA GLU A 128 -12.56 18.43 10.10
C GLU A 128 -13.02 17.00 10.41
N LEU A 129 -13.05 16.19 9.37
CA LEU A 129 -13.29 14.76 9.45
C LEU A 129 -12.09 14.01 8.90
N THR A 130 -11.42 13.23 9.75
CA THR A 130 -10.34 12.33 9.31
C THR A 130 -10.81 10.89 9.39
N LEU A 131 -10.68 10.17 8.29
CA LEU A 131 -10.96 8.73 8.20
C LEU A 131 -9.66 7.97 8.02
N ARG A 132 -9.33 7.07 8.95
CA ARG A 132 -8.21 6.13 8.82
C ARG A 132 -8.71 4.80 8.30
N TYR A 133 -7.95 4.21 7.41
CA TYR A 133 -8.33 2.97 6.77
C TYR A 133 -7.15 1.99 6.65
N SER A 134 -7.48 0.71 6.58
CA SER A 134 -6.53 -0.38 6.36
C SER A 134 -7.20 -1.53 5.62
N SER A 135 -6.43 -2.34 4.92
CA SER A 135 -6.89 -3.62 4.40
C SER A 135 -6.49 -4.80 5.29
N PHE A 136 -5.74 -4.55 6.38
CA PHE A 136 -5.13 -5.59 7.22
C PHE A 136 -4.36 -6.64 6.40
N ASN A 137 -3.81 -6.19 5.28
CA ASN A 137 -2.97 -7.05 4.46
C ASN A 137 -1.59 -7.17 5.11
N TYR A 138 -1.33 -8.32 5.70
CA TYR A 138 -0.03 -8.65 6.28
C TYR A 138 0.88 -9.40 5.30
N ASN A 139 0.43 -9.60 4.06
CA ASN A 139 1.28 -10.18 3.02
C ASN A 139 2.26 -9.12 2.53
N SER A 140 3.55 -9.36 2.75
CA SER A 140 4.63 -8.45 2.34
C SER A 140 4.80 -8.34 0.82
N GLU A 141 4.21 -9.25 0.05
CA GLU A 141 4.37 -9.30 -1.40
C GLU A 141 3.42 -8.37 -2.14
N THR A 142 2.33 -7.93 -1.49
CA THR A 142 1.33 -7.07 -2.10
C THR A 142 1.11 -5.81 -1.28
N CYS A 143 1.34 -4.66 -1.91
CA CYS A 143 0.98 -3.39 -1.31
C CYS A 143 -0.39 -2.97 -1.85
N PRO A 144 -1.45 -2.98 -1.03
CA PRO A 144 -2.76 -2.56 -1.50
C PRO A 144 -2.73 -1.09 -1.90
N ARG A 145 -3.29 -0.78 -3.07
CA ARG A 145 -3.56 0.60 -3.48
C ARG A 145 -5.01 0.91 -3.15
N PHE A 146 -5.21 1.99 -2.46
CA PHE A 146 -6.54 2.48 -2.12
C PHE A 146 -6.97 3.56 -3.11
N SER A 147 -8.26 3.67 -3.28
CA SER A 147 -8.91 4.84 -3.84
C SER A 147 -10.13 5.16 -3.00
N TYR A 148 -10.45 6.44 -2.89
CA TYR A 148 -11.61 6.89 -2.14
C TYR A 148 -12.33 8.03 -2.86
N ARG A 149 -13.59 8.20 -2.55
CA ARG A 149 -14.42 9.31 -3.01
C ARG A 149 -15.55 9.53 -2.03
N LEU A 150 -15.71 10.73 -1.53
CA LEU A 150 -16.88 11.15 -0.77
C LEU A 150 -17.95 11.66 -1.73
N GLU A 151 -19.02 10.89 -1.91
CA GLU A 151 -20.11 11.27 -2.81
C GLU A 151 -20.79 12.56 -2.34
N GLY A 152 -20.96 13.49 -3.28
CA GLY A 152 -21.50 14.81 -3.00
C GLY A 152 -20.47 15.84 -2.54
N TYR A 153 -19.23 15.45 -2.38
CA TYR A 153 -18.11 16.33 -2.03
C TYR A 153 -16.96 16.26 -3.05
N ASP A 154 -16.50 15.04 -3.38
CA ASP A 154 -15.46 14.83 -4.37
C ASP A 154 -16.07 14.63 -5.77
N ASP A 155 -15.53 15.34 -6.77
CA ASP A 155 -15.94 15.19 -8.17
C ASP A 155 -15.46 13.85 -8.75
N ASP A 156 -14.21 13.46 -8.44
CA ASP A 156 -13.53 12.28 -8.99
C ASP A 156 -12.97 11.36 -7.89
N TRP A 157 -12.54 10.16 -8.29
CA TRP A 157 -11.82 9.24 -7.43
C TRP A 157 -10.43 9.77 -7.09
N MET A 158 -10.09 9.78 -5.81
CA MET A 158 -8.77 10.14 -5.31
C MET A 158 -7.90 8.89 -5.17
N TYR A 159 -6.63 9.02 -5.59
CA TYR A 159 -5.65 7.92 -5.57
C TYR A 159 -4.46 8.33 -4.69
N PRO A 160 -4.51 8.07 -3.39
CA PRO A 160 -3.44 8.44 -2.47
C PRO A 160 -2.18 7.61 -2.72
N ASP A 161 -1.05 8.11 -2.21
CA ASP A 161 0.17 7.33 -2.17
C ASP A 161 -0.02 6.04 -1.35
N ALA A 162 0.69 4.97 -1.74
CA ALA A 162 0.57 3.66 -1.08
C ALA A 162 0.95 3.67 0.41
N SER A 163 1.63 4.71 0.88
CA SER A 163 1.97 4.92 2.29
C SER A 163 0.88 5.66 3.08
N GLN A 164 -0.09 6.25 2.39
CA GLN A 164 -1.16 7.02 3.01
C GLN A 164 -2.26 6.07 3.48
N SER A 165 -2.63 6.19 4.76
CA SER A 165 -3.65 5.38 5.42
C SER A 165 -4.78 6.21 6.01
N GLU A 166 -4.83 7.49 5.66
CA GLU A 166 -5.88 8.40 6.13
C GLU A 166 -6.27 9.42 5.06
N VAL A 167 -7.50 9.89 5.14
CA VAL A 167 -8.03 11.00 4.35
C VAL A 167 -8.64 12.04 5.29
N VAL A 168 -8.43 13.30 4.96
CA VAL A 168 -8.93 14.45 5.72
C VAL A 168 -9.88 15.24 4.84
N TYR A 169 -11.09 15.45 5.33
CA TYR A 169 -12.09 16.34 4.76
C TYR A 169 -12.26 17.54 5.68
N SER A 170 -12.15 18.73 5.15
CA SER A 170 -12.31 19.98 5.88
C SER A 170 -13.28 20.92 5.18
N ASN A 171 -14.07 21.67 5.97
CA ASN A 171 -15.02 22.67 5.48
C ASN A 171 -14.62 24.08 5.89
#